data_ad7f14211029fc48bb9839071d91a037
#
_entry.id   ad7f14211029fc48bb9839071d91a037
#
_cell.length_a   1.000
_cell.length_b   1.000
_cell.length_c   1.000
_cell.angle_alpha   90.00
_cell.angle_beta   90.00
_cell.angle_gamma   90.00
#
_symmetry.space_group_name_H-M   'P 1'
#
loop_
_entity.id
_entity.type
_entity.pdbx_description
1 polymer ?
#
loop_
_entity_poly.entity_id
_entity_poly.type
_entity_poly.pdbx_seq_one_letter_code
_entity_poly.pdbx_strand_id
1 'polypeptide(L)'
;MNDALIKKVAFVTGGGSGIGEASSKALARAGAVVAIADTNLLEAERVVDEILAEGGIAKSYKLDVSADAAVESVIAAIEKDFGGLHIAVNNAGIGGDLAPTGDQTPEGWRKVMAVNLDGVFYCMRHEITAMKKVGGGSIINMASILGAVGFAGSAGYVAAKHGVIGLTQTSAIEYATDGIRVNAVGPGFINTPLLAALPQEAMAGIEALHPMNRLGKPEEVGALVLFLASPDASFITGGYYPVDGGYLAR
;
A
#
# COMPACT_ATOMS: atom_id res chain seq x y z
N MET A 1 3.43 -19.49 -15.15
CA MET A 1 2.92 -18.20 -14.66
C MET A 1 1.58 -18.45 -14.00
N ASN A 2 1.34 -17.88 -12.84
CA ASN A 2 0.04 -18.08 -12.16
C ASN A 2 -0.93 -17.05 -12.75
N ASP A 3 -1.77 -17.47 -13.67
CA ASP A 3 -2.69 -16.60 -14.46
C ASP A 3 -3.91 -16.12 -13.63
N ALA A 4 -3.77 -16.03 -12.32
CA ALA A 4 -4.86 -15.76 -11.39
C ALA A 4 -5.50 -14.37 -11.57
N LEU A 5 -4.77 -13.42 -12.18
CA LEU A 5 -5.21 -12.04 -12.35
C LEU A 5 -5.31 -11.59 -13.81
N ILE A 6 -5.41 -12.52 -14.76
CA ILE A 6 -5.60 -12.19 -16.19
C ILE A 6 -6.83 -11.30 -16.35
N LYS A 7 -6.67 -10.23 -17.16
CA LYS A 7 -7.69 -9.20 -17.43
C LYS A 7 -8.09 -8.35 -16.20
N LYS A 8 -7.40 -8.46 -15.06
CA LYS A 8 -7.62 -7.57 -13.93
C LYS A 8 -6.73 -6.34 -14.07
N VAL A 9 -7.28 -5.19 -13.73
CA VAL A 9 -6.54 -3.92 -13.65
C VAL A 9 -6.24 -3.64 -12.19
N ALA A 10 -4.97 -3.46 -11.89
CA ALA A 10 -4.46 -3.15 -10.56
C ALA A 10 -3.91 -1.72 -10.52
N PHE A 11 -4.21 -0.98 -9.47
CA PHE A 11 -3.67 0.33 -9.17
C PHE A 11 -2.78 0.25 -7.94
N VAL A 12 -1.57 0.80 -8.00
CA VAL A 12 -0.60 0.78 -6.89
C VAL A 12 -0.07 2.19 -6.66
N THR A 13 -0.30 2.75 -5.47
CA THR A 13 0.25 4.05 -5.07
C THR A 13 1.61 3.90 -4.40
N GLY A 14 2.52 4.87 -4.61
CA GLY A 14 3.91 4.74 -4.17
C GLY A 14 4.61 3.55 -4.82
N GLY A 15 4.25 3.27 -6.08
CA GLY A 15 4.66 2.07 -6.81
C GLY A 15 6.04 2.13 -7.45
N GLY A 16 6.74 3.28 -7.34
CA GLY A 16 8.06 3.50 -7.92
C GLY A 16 9.22 2.89 -7.11
N SER A 17 8.98 2.42 -5.87
CA SER A 17 10.05 1.85 -5.05
C SER A 17 9.53 0.89 -3.97
N GLY A 18 10.43 0.13 -3.36
CA GLY A 18 10.22 -0.65 -2.15
C GLY A 18 9.03 -1.62 -2.25
N ILE A 19 8.12 -1.57 -1.26
CA ILE A 19 6.96 -2.47 -1.19
C ILE A 19 6.01 -2.25 -2.37
N GLY A 20 5.81 -0.99 -2.79
CA GLY A 20 4.94 -0.66 -3.94
C GLY A 20 5.46 -1.24 -5.24
N GLU A 21 6.76 -1.11 -5.50
CA GLU A 21 7.43 -1.74 -6.66
C GLU A 21 7.30 -3.27 -6.63
N ALA A 22 7.62 -3.90 -5.48
CA ALA A 22 7.52 -5.35 -5.33
C ALA A 22 6.09 -5.85 -5.54
N SER A 23 5.09 -5.12 -5.01
CA SER A 23 3.67 -5.42 -5.21
C SER A 23 3.26 -5.29 -6.68
N SER A 24 3.68 -4.21 -7.35
CA SER A 24 3.42 -3.98 -8.78
C SER A 24 3.95 -5.12 -9.64
N LYS A 25 5.21 -5.53 -9.42
CA LYS A 25 5.85 -6.64 -10.13
C LYS A 25 5.15 -7.98 -9.84
N ALA A 26 4.76 -8.24 -8.60
CA ALA A 26 4.06 -9.47 -8.23
C ALA A 26 2.69 -9.57 -8.94
N LEU A 27 1.92 -8.48 -8.96
CA LEU A 27 0.62 -8.41 -9.64
C LEU A 27 0.76 -8.57 -11.16
N ALA A 28 1.76 -7.92 -11.78
CA ALA A 28 2.05 -8.05 -13.21
C ALA A 28 2.42 -9.48 -13.61
N ARG A 29 3.28 -10.15 -12.83
CA ARG A 29 3.65 -11.56 -13.06
C ARG A 29 2.47 -12.53 -12.92
N ALA A 30 1.44 -12.14 -12.18
CA ALA A 30 0.18 -12.89 -12.07
C ALA A 30 -0.84 -12.56 -13.19
N GLY A 31 -0.45 -11.75 -14.19
CA GLY A 31 -1.25 -11.41 -15.36
C GLY A 31 -2.08 -10.14 -15.25
N ALA A 32 -1.97 -9.37 -14.18
CA ALA A 32 -2.67 -8.09 -14.06
C ALA A 32 -2.05 -7.01 -14.99
N VAL A 33 -2.91 -6.11 -15.47
CA VAL A 33 -2.48 -4.81 -16.00
C VAL A 33 -2.25 -3.88 -14.82
N VAL A 34 -1.08 -3.26 -14.70
CA VAL A 34 -0.72 -2.50 -13.50
C VAL A 34 -0.59 -1.00 -13.80
N ALA A 35 -1.42 -0.19 -13.16
CA ALA A 35 -1.30 1.26 -13.10
C ALA A 35 -0.43 1.63 -11.89
N ILE A 36 0.75 2.19 -12.14
CA ILE A 36 1.75 2.54 -11.12
C ILE A 36 1.75 4.03 -10.91
N ALA A 37 1.37 4.47 -9.71
CA ALA A 37 1.35 5.89 -9.37
C ALA A 37 2.42 6.23 -8.33
N ASP A 38 3.13 7.32 -8.56
CA ASP A 38 4.15 7.84 -7.65
C ASP A 38 4.27 9.37 -7.78
N THR A 39 4.73 10.05 -6.74
CA THR A 39 5.15 11.45 -6.83
C THR A 39 6.43 11.61 -7.63
N ASN A 40 7.31 10.59 -7.63
CA ASN A 40 8.46 10.48 -8.51
C ASN A 40 8.10 9.68 -9.78
N LEU A 41 7.68 10.40 -10.81
CA LEU A 41 7.25 9.77 -12.06
C LEU A 41 8.37 8.95 -12.72
N LEU A 42 9.64 9.37 -12.63
CA LEU A 42 10.78 8.65 -13.23
C LEU A 42 10.96 7.26 -12.62
N GLU A 43 10.78 7.14 -11.30
CA GLU A 43 10.83 5.82 -10.65
C GLU A 43 9.63 4.94 -11.03
N ALA A 44 8.44 5.52 -11.15
CA ALA A 44 7.29 4.77 -11.66
C ALA A 44 7.51 4.29 -13.10
N GLU A 45 8.08 5.13 -13.98
CA GLU A 45 8.43 4.77 -15.36
C GLU A 45 9.49 3.65 -15.39
N ARG A 46 10.53 3.72 -14.55
CA ARG A 46 11.52 2.65 -14.44
C ARG A 46 10.85 1.29 -14.12
N VAL A 47 9.94 1.26 -13.15
CA VAL A 47 9.23 0.02 -12.78
C VAL A 47 8.32 -0.46 -13.92
N VAL A 48 7.67 0.47 -14.63
CA VAL A 48 6.91 0.13 -15.85
C VAL A 48 7.78 -0.55 -16.88
N ASP A 49 8.96 0.04 -17.20
CA ASP A 49 9.88 -0.51 -18.20
C ASP A 49 10.35 -1.92 -17.82
N GLU A 50 10.63 -2.16 -16.53
CA GLU A 50 11.01 -3.49 -16.05
C GLU A 50 9.85 -4.51 -16.20
N ILE A 51 8.61 -4.11 -15.89
CA ILE A 51 7.43 -4.98 -16.09
C ILE A 51 7.21 -5.28 -17.58
N LEU A 52 7.35 -4.28 -18.45
CA LEU A 52 7.22 -4.46 -19.91
C LEU A 52 8.31 -5.39 -20.45
N ALA A 53 9.55 -5.26 -19.95
CA ALA A 53 10.66 -6.13 -20.33
C ALA A 53 10.43 -7.60 -19.92
N GLU A 54 9.68 -7.85 -18.84
CA GLU A 54 9.25 -9.19 -18.42
C GLU A 54 7.99 -9.69 -19.18
N GLY A 55 7.46 -8.91 -20.14
CA GLY A 55 6.28 -9.26 -20.92
C GLY A 55 4.94 -8.94 -20.25
N GLY A 56 4.94 -8.21 -19.15
CA GLY A 56 3.75 -7.70 -18.48
C GLY A 56 3.16 -6.46 -19.17
N ILE A 57 2.10 -5.90 -18.59
CA ILE A 57 1.45 -4.68 -19.07
C ILE A 57 1.37 -3.69 -17.89
N ALA A 58 1.96 -2.51 -18.05
CA ALA A 58 1.92 -1.47 -17.03
C ALA A 58 1.91 -0.07 -17.64
N LYS A 59 1.46 0.92 -16.86
CA LYS A 59 1.52 2.35 -17.18
C LYS A 59 1.74 3.17 -15.93
N SER A 60 2.57 4.21 -16.03
CA SER A 60 2.88 5.13 -14.94
C SER A 60 1.92 6.33 -14.90
N TYR A 61 1.66 6.84 -13.69
CA TYR A 61 0.89 8.04 -13.42
C TYR A 61 1.58 8.87 -12.33
N LYS A 62 1.70 10.19 -12.54
CA LYS A 62 2.17 11.07 -11.50
C LYS A 62 1.04 11.36 -10.52
N LEU A 63 1.23 11.08 -9.23
CA LEU A 63 0.20 11.27 -8.23
C LEU A 63 0.79 11.64 -6.86
N ASP A 64 0.25 12.71 -6.27
CA ASP A 64 0.30 12.96 -4.85
C ASP A 64 -1.06 12.56 -4.25
N VAL A 65 -1.08 11.52 -3.43
CA VAL A 65 -2.31 10.98 -2.83
C VAL A 65 -2.96 11.93 -1.83
N SER A 66 -2.24 12.93 -1.32
CA SER A 66 -2.78 13.96 -0.42
C SER A 66 -3.74 14.93 -1.10
N ALA A 67 -3.88 14.87 -2.44
CA ALA A 67 -4.75 15.71 -3.24
C ALA A 67 -5.92 14.91 -3.83
N ASP A 68 -7.11 15.00 -3.20
CA ASP A 68 -8.33 14.26 -3.60
C ASP A 68 -8.65 14.38 -5.10
N ALA A 69 -8.63 15.61 -5.65
CA ALA A 69 -8.89 15.83 -7.09
C ALA A 69 -7.84 15.19 -8.01
N ALA A 70 -6.58 15.06 -7.57
CA ALA A 70 -5.55 14.37 -8.33
C ALA A 70 -5.81 12.86 -8.34
N VAL A 71 -6.24 12.29 -7.21
CA VAL A 71 -6.63 10.87 -7.12
C VAL A 71 -7.80 10.59 -8.05
N GLU A 72 -8.87 11.41 -8.00
CA GLU A 72 -10.03 11.31 -8.90
C GLU A 72 -9.60 11.29 -10.37
N SER A 73 -8.74 12.22 -10.76
CA SER A 73 -8.26 12.35 -12.15
C SER A 73 -7.47 11.12 -12.59
N VAL A 74 -6.62 10.55 -11.71
CA VAL A 74 -5.83 9.35 -12.03
C VAL A 74 -6.73 8.11 -12.13
N ILE A 75 -7.67 7.93 -11.22
CA ILE A 75 -8.62 6.80 -11.29
C ILE A 75 -9.45 6.88 -12.59
N ALA A 76 -9.96 8.07 -12.96
CA ALA A 76 -10.67 8.25 -14.22
C ALA A 76 -9.79 7.96 -15.45
N ALA A 77 -8.51 8.32 -15.41
CA ALA A 77 -7.55 7.97 -16.46
C ALA A 77 -7.32 6.45 -16.56
N ILE A 78 -7.22 5.74 -15.43
CA ILE A 78 -7.09 4.28 -15.38
C ILE A 78 -8.33 3.61 -15.98
N GLU A 79 -9.54 4.06 -15.61
CA GLU A 79 -10.78 3.53 -16.19
C GLU A 79 -10.83 3.74 -17.72
N LYS A 80 -10.38 4.91 -18.19
CA LYS A 80 -10.32 5.21 -19.63
C LYS A 80 -9.28 4.35 -20.36
N ASP A 81 -8.10 4.18 -19.78
CA ASP A 81 -6.98 3.49 -20.41
C ASP A 81 -7.18 1.97 -20.44
N PHE A 82 -7.81 1.39 -19.41
CA PHE A 82 -7.88 -0.06 -19.20
C PHE A 82 -9.29 -0.62 -19.02
N GLY A 83 -10.32 0.23 -19.03
CA GLY A 83 -11.72 -0.20 -19.01
C GLY A 83 -12.31 -0.48 -17.62
N GLY A 84 -11.56 -0.25 -16.53
CA GLY A 84 -12.06 -0.43 -15.16
C GLY A 84 -10.95 -0.61 -14.14
N LEU A 85 -11.32 -0.78 -12.87
CA LEU A 85 -10.40 -1.02 -11.75
C LEU A 85 -10.88 -2.22 -10.93
N HIS A 86 -10.00 -3.19 -10.66
CA HIS A 86 -10.34 -4.43 -9.97
C HIS A 86 -9.54 -4.65 -8.68
N ILE A 87 -8.31 -4.12 -8.62
CA ILE A 87 -7.38 -4.28 -7.50
C ILE A 87 -6.79 -2.92 -7.19
N ALA A 88 -6.73 -2.56 -5.91
CA ALA A 88 -6.04 -1.35 -5.46
C ALA A 88 -5.09 -1.68 -4.31
N VAL A 89 -3.89 -1.11 -4.37
CA VAL A 89 -2.88 -1.21 -3.31
C VAL A 89 -2.52 0.21 -2.85
N ASN A 90 -3.09 0.62 -1.74
CA ASN A 90 -2.86 1.93 -1.13
C ASN A 90 -1.57 1.88 -0.29
N ASN A 91 -0.44 2.00 -0.98
CA ASN A 91 0.88 1.81 -0.38
C ASN A 91 1.64 3.12 -0.13
N ALA A 92 1.30 4.22 -0.82
CA ALA A 92 1.98 5.51 -0.61
C ALA A 92 2.01 5.92 0.87
N GLY A 93 3.17 6.37 1.34
CA GLY A 93 3.34 6.76 2.72
C GLY A 93 4.71 7.39 3.01
N ILE A 94 4.78 8.15 4.09
CA ILE A 94 5.99 8.82 4.59
C ILE A 94 6.19 8.53 6.08
N GLY A 95 7.44 8.53 6.56
CA GLY A 95 7.76 8.27 7.97
C GLY A 95 7.39 9.41 8.91
N GLY A 96 7.55 10.63 8.47
CA GLY A 96 7.44 11.83 9.31
C GLY A 96 8.68 12.08 10.17
N ASP A 97 8.64 13.15 10.97
CA ASP A 97 9.71 13.52 11.87
C ASP A 97 9.69 12.65 13.14
N LEU A 98 10.86 12.26 13.61
CA LEU A 98 11.02 11.50 14.86
C LEU A 98 11.20 12.49 16.02
N ALA A 99 10.17 12.63 16.85
CA ALA A 99 10.21 13.46 18.05
C ALA A 99 9.19 12.96 19.09
N PRO A 100 9.42 13.15 20.40
CA PRO A 100 8.39 12.92 21.41
C PRO A 100 7.10 13.68 21.07
N THR A 101 5.96 13.15 21.48
CA THR A 101 4.65 13.69 21.11
C THR A 101 4.48 15.19 21.40
N GLY A 102 5.04 15.66 22.54
CA GLY A 102 4.97 17.06 22.92
C GLY A 102 5.83 18.00 22.06
N ASP A 103 6.81 17.45 21.35
CA ASP A 103 7.79 18.21 20.56
C ASP A 103 7.49 18.11 19.04
N GLN A 104 6.50 17.31 18.64
CA GLN A 104 6.10 17.21 17.22
C GLN A 104 5.41 18.49 16.77
N THR A 105 5.79 18.98 15.59
CA THR A 105 5.17 20.16 15.02
C THR A 105 3.79 19.86 14.43
N PRO A 106 2.82 20.80 14.52
CA PRO A 106 1.53 20.66 13.87
C PRO A 106 1.65 20.46 12.34
N GLU A 107 2.66 21.03 11.72
CA GLU A 107 2.96 20.91 10.28
C GLU A 107 3.40 19.50 9.93
N GLY A 108 4.35 18.93 10.67
CA GLY A 108 4.82 17.56 10.53
C GLY A 108 3.69 16.55 10.71
N TRP A 109 2.88 16.75 11.77
CA TRP A 109 1.67 15.97 12.02
C TRP A 109 0.72 15.99 10.81
N ARG A 110 0.32 17.20 10.34
CA ARG A 110 -0.61 17.33 9.21
C ARG A 110 -0.08 16.68 7.94
N LYS A 111 1.24 16.83 7.66
CA LYS A 111 1.88 16.21 6.49
C LYS A 111 1.78 14.69 6.53
N VAL A 112 2.05 14.07 7.67
CA VAL A 112 1.94 12.60 7.83
C VAL A 112 0.49 12.16 7.71
N MET A 113 -0.46 12.82 8.35
CA MET A 113 -1.87 12.50 8.26
C MET A 113 -2.39 12.63 6.83
N ALA A 114 -2.05 13.71 6.12
CA ALA A 114 -2.49 13.97 4.76
C ALA A 114 -2.07 12.86 3.77
N VAL A 115 -0.85 12.32 3.92
CA VAL A 115 -0.38 11.25 3.02
C VAL A 115 -0.85 9.87 3.51
N ASN A 116 -0.61 9.56 4.81
CA ASN A 116 -0.73 8.19 5.31
C ASN A 116 -2.15 7.79 5.69
N LEU A 117 -3.06 8.74 5.90
CA LEU A 117 -4.45 8.46 6.26
C LEU A 117 -5.44 9.10 5.28
N ASP A 118 -5.39 10.42 5.10
CA ASP A 118 -6.31 11.11 4.20
C ASP A 118 -6.11 10.62 2.76
N GLY A 119 -4.86 10.40 2.33
CA GLY A 119 -4.53 9.86 1.02
C GLY A 119 -5.10 8.46 0.79
N VAL A 120 -5.07 7.59 1.81
CA VAL A 120 -5.72 6.26 1.73
C VAL A 120 -7.23 6.42 1.60
N PHE A 121 -7.84 7.32 2.37
CA PHE A 121 -9.27 7.61 2.29
C PHE A 121 -9.67 8.15 0.90
N TYR A 122 -8.91 9.11 0.34
CA TYR A 122 -9.18 9.65 -0.99
C TYR A 122 -9.08 8.57 -2.07
N CYS A 123 -8.03 7.74 -2.03
CA CYS A 123 -7.90 6.60 -2.94
C CYS A 123 -9.10 5.66 -2.82
N MET A 124 -9.42 5.17 -1.64
CA MET A 124 -10.53 4.24 -1.42
C MET A 124 -11.87 4.78 -1.90
N ARG A 125 -12.15 6.07 -1.67
CA ARG A 125 -13.39 6.74 -2.11
C ARG A 125 -13.61 6.61 -3.61
N HIS A 126 -12.57 6.85 -4.41
CA HIS A 126 -12.64 6.78 -5.87
C HIS A 126 -12.51 5.34 -6.40
N GLU A 127 -11.68 4.52 -5.76
CA GLU A 127 -11.51 3.09 -6.06
C GLU A 127 -12.82 2.32 -5.91
N ILE A 128 -13.52 2.50 -4.79
CA ILE A 128 -14.81 1.88 -4.52
C ILE A 128 -15.82 2.24 -5.61
N THR A 129 -15.86 3.52 -6.00
CA THR A 129 -16.75 3.99 -7.08
C THR A 129 -16.43 3.31 -8.41
N ALA A 130 -15.15 3.16 -8.76
CA ALA A 130 -14.71 2.48 -9.97
C ALA A 130 -14.97 0.96 -9.92
N MET A 131 -14.70 0.32 -8.77
CA MET A 131 -14.90 -1.12 -8.59
C MET A 131 -16.38 -1.53 -8.65
N LYS A 132 -17.30 -0.70 -8.16
CA LYS A 132 -18.75 -0.95 -8.30
C LYS A 132 -19.17 -1.06 -9.76
N LYS A 133 -18.57 -0.32 -10.68
CA LYS A 133 -18.90 -0.36 -12.12
C LYS A 133 -18.52 -1.67 -12.77
N VAL A 134 -17.54 -2.39 -12.24
CA VAL A 134 -17.04 -3.68 -12.75
C VAL A 134 -17.50 -4.88 -11.90
N GLY A 135 -18.40 -4.65 -10.93
CA GLY A 135 -19.05 -5.69 -10.13
C GLY A 135 -18.21 -6.19 -8.94
N GLY A 136 -17.26 -5.41 -8.45
CA GLY A 136 -16.48 -5.71 -7.25
C GLY A 136 -14.98 -5.55 -7.43
N GLY A 137 -14.22 -5.86 -6.37
CA GLY A 137 -12.77 -5.71 -6.40
C GLY A 137 -12.08 -6.10 -5.07
N SER A 138 -10.79 -5.85 -5.01
CA SER A 138 -9.97 -6.05 -3.81
C SER A 138 -9.11 -4.81 -3.52
N ILE A 139 -9.29 -4.21 -2.35
CA ILE A 139 -8.49 -3.09 -1.84
C ILE A 139 -7.56 -3.61 -0.76
N ILE A 140 -6.27 -3.33 -0.89
CA ILE A 140 -5.24 -3.67 0.06
C ILE A 140 -4.59 -2.39 0.57
N ASN A 141 -4.84 -2.05 1.83
CA ASN A 141 -4.29 -0.87 2.47
C ASN A 141 -2.97 -1.21 3.18
N MET A 142 -1.91 -0.48 2.88
CA MET A 142 -0.63 -0.64 3.56
C MET A 142 -0.67 0.08 4.91
N ALA A 143 -0.99 -0.68 5.97
CA ALA A 143 -0.86 -0.21 7.34
C ALA A 143 0.61 -0.28 7.80
N SER A 144 0.89 -0.89 8.95
CA SER A 144 2.20 -1.13 9.55
C SER A 144 2.00 -1.97 10.82
N ILE A 145 3.02 -2.61 11.35
CA ILE A 145 3.04 -3.07 12.76
C ILE A 145 2.66 -1.92 13.70
N LEU A 146 3.06 -0.68 13.36
CA LEU A 146 2.74 0.53 14.10
C LEU A 146 1.27 0.99 13.95
N GLY A 147 0.46 0.24 13.24
CA GLY A 147 -1.00 0.34 13.27
C GLY A 147 -1.66 -0.48 14.38
N ALA A 148 -0.89 -1.35 15.06
CA ALA A 148 -1.36 -2.20 16.16
C ALA A 148 -0.65 -1.91 17.48
N VAL A 149 0.54 -1.29 17.46
CA VAL A 149 1.33 -0.93 18.65
C VAL A 149 1.89 0.47 18.52
N GLY A 150 2.29 1.05 19.66
CA GLY A 150 2.99 2.33 19.71
C GLY A 150 4.47 2.20 19.36
N PHE A 151 5.06 3.33 18.95
CA PHE A 151 6.51 3.46 18.76
C PHE A 151 6.94 4.87 19.16
N ALA A 152 7.90 4.94 20.09
CA ALA A 152 8.35 6.22 20.60
C ALA A 152 8.90 7.13 19.49
N GLY A 153 8.52 8.39 19.51
CA GLY A 153 8.93 9.38 18.53
C GLY A 153 8.10 9.43 17.23
N SER A 154 7.14 8.53 17.04
CA SER A 154 6.40 8.41 15.77
C SER A 154 4.88 8.62 15.90
N ALA A 155 4.44 9.54 16.79
CA ALA A 155 3.02 9.68 17.13
C ALA A 155 2.12 9.89 15.90
N GLY A 156 2.47 10.76 14.96
CA GLY A 156 1.70 11.02 13.75
C GLY A 156 1.59 9.78 12.85
N TYR A 157 2.69 9.07 12.64
CA TYR A 157 2.70 7.85 11.85
C TYR A 157 1.87 6.73 12.51
N VAL A 158 2.06 6.51 13.81
CA VAL A 158 1.30 5.53 14.60
C VAL A 158 -0.20 5.83 14.52
N ALA A 159 -0.61 7.07 14.76
CA ALA A 159 -2.03 7.47 14.68
C ALA A 159 -2.61 7.24 13.28
N ALA A 160 -1.88 7.63 12.22
CA ALA A 160 -2.33 7.41 10.83
C ALA A 160 -2.51 5.92 10.52
N LYS A 161 -1.53 5.07 10.91
CA LYS A 161 -1.60 3.62 10.60
C LYS A 161 -2.65 2.88 11.43
N HIS A 162 -2.95 3.30 12.66
CA HIS A 162 -4.14 2.85 13.40
C HIS A 162 -5.44 3.27 12.68
N GLY A 163 -5.50 4.51 12.18
CA GLY A 163 -6.63 5.01 11.39
C GLY A 163 -6.87 4.19 10.12
N VAL A 164 -5.81 3.77 9.42
CA VAL A 164 -5.92 2.91 8.22
C VAL A 164 -6.56 1.56 8.55
N ILE A 165 -6.24 0.95 9.70
CA ILE A 165 -6.86 -0.31 10.11
C ILE A 165 -8.37 -0.09 10.39
N GLY A 166 -8.73 0.96 11.12
CA GLY A 166 -10.14 1.30 11.38
C GLY A 166 -10.92 1.57 10.09
N LEU A 167 -10.34 2.34 9.16
CA LEU A 167 -10.93 2.62 7.86
C LEU A 167 -11.12 1.34 7.03
N THR A 168 -10.13 0.43 7.05
CA THR A 168 -10.19 -0.88 6.39
C THR A 168 -11.38 -1.72 6.90
N GLN A 169 -11.53 -1.82 8.22
CA GLN A 169 -12.59 -2.61 8.85
C GLN A 169 -13.98 -2.04 8.54
N THR A 170 -14.15 -0.72 8.64
CA THR A 170 -15.39 -0.04 8.32
C THR A 170 -15.80 -0.28 6.88
N SER A 171 -14.90 -0.01 5.95
CA SER A 171 -15.19 -0.17 4.51
C SER A 171 -15.41 -1.63 4.11
N ALA A 172 -14.75 -2.58 4.76
CA ALA A 172 -14.99 -4.00 4.54
C ALA A 172 -16.44 -4.41 4.86
N ILE A 173 -17.01 -3.85 5.94
CA ILE A 173 -18.40 -4.09 6.34
C ILE A 173 -19.37 -3.43 5.36
N GLU A 174 -19.10 -2.18 4.98
CA GLU A 174 -19.97 -1.37 4.13
C GLU A 174 -20.11 -1.91 2.70
N TYR A 175 -19.02 -2.46 2.13
CA TYR A 175 -18.97 -2.81 0.71
C TYR A 175 -18.88 -4.31 0.41
N ALA A 176 -19.00 -5.17 1.42
CA ALA A 176 -18.97 -6.62 1.23
C ALA A 176 -20.05 -7.11 0.26
N THR A 177 -21.26 -6.56 0.34
CA THR A 177 -22.39 -6.91 -0.53
C THR A 177 -22.25 -6.37 -1.95
N ASP A 178 -21.37 -5.38 -2.15
CA ASP A 178 -20.99 -4.87 -3.48
C ASP A 178 -19.88 -5.73 -4.12
N GLY A 179 -19.45 -6.83 -3.49
CA GLY A 179 -18.39 -7.69 -3.96
C GLY A 179 -16.99 -7.08 -3.81
N ILE A 180 -16.83 -6.04 -2.97
CA ILE A 180 -15.54 -5.39 -2.70
C ILE A 180 -14.98 -5.90 -1.37
N ARG A 181 -13.78 -6.46 -1.41
CA ARG A 181 -13.01 -6.86 -0.23
C ARG A 181 -12.01 -5.78 0.13
N VAL A 182 -11.89 -5.46 1.40
CA VAL A 182 -10.94 -4.46 1.89
C VAL A 182 -10.13 -5.07 3.03
N ASN A 183 -8.80 -5.13 2.88
CA ASN A 183 -7.90 -5.72 3.87
C ASN A 183 -6.69 -4.80 4.11
N ALA A 184 -6.06 -4.94 5.27
CA ALA A 184 -4.84 -4.22 5.62
C ALA A 184 -3.66 -5.18 5.78
N VAL A 185 -2.51 -4.79 5.24
CA VAL A 185 -1.23 -5.45 5.47
C VAL A 185 -0.42 -4.62 6.48
N GLY A 186 0.20 -5.28 7.44
CA GLY A 186 1.02 -4.68 8.49
C GLY A 186 2.49 -5.06 8.35
N PRO A 187 3.28 -4.42 7.48
CA PRO A 187 4.71 -4.71 7.41
C PRO A 187 5.41 -4.35 8.73
N GLY A 188 6.40 -5.17 9.11
CA GLY A 188 7.42 -4.81 10.05
C GLY A 188 8.42 -3.83 9.43
N PHE A 189 9.66 -3.85 9.92
CA PHE A 189 10.72 -3.08 9.25
C PHE A 189 11.21 -3.83 8.02
N ILE A 190 10.97 -3.25 6.85
CA ILE A 190 11.26 -3.82 5.53
C ILE A 190 12.42 -3.04 4.90
N ASN A 191 13.38 -3.74 4.29
CA ASN A 191 14.52 -3.14 3.61
C ASN A 191 14.05 -2.36 2.37
N THR A 192 13.80 -1.06 2.55
CA THR A 192 13.27 -0.13 1.55
C THR A 192 14.02 1.20 1.61
N PRO A 193 13.94 2.06 0.58
CA PRO A 193 14.50 3.41 0.64
C PRO A 193 13.99 4.24 1.83
N LEU A 194 12.77 4.03 2.28
CA LEU A 194 12.20 4.69 3.47
C LEU A 194 13.02 4.37 4.74
N LEU A 195 13.42 3.11 4.90
CA LEU A 195 14.22 2.68 6.04
C LEU A 195 15.70 3.04 5.90
N ALA A 196 16.22 3.03 4.67
CA ALA A 196 17.63 3.38 4.39
C ALA A 196 18.00 4.83 4.77
N ALA A 197 16.99 5.68 5.01
CA ALA A 197 17.20 7.04 5.53
C ALA A 197 17.60 7.08 7.02
N LEU A 198 17.51 5.95 7.74
CA LEU A 198 17.93 5.86 9.15
C LEU A 198 19.43 5.64 9.28
N PRO A 199 20.06 6.12 10.39
CA PRO A 199 21.46 5.86 10.67
C PRO A 199 21.77 4.36 10.76
N GLN A 200 22.93 3.95 10.25
CA GLN A 200 23.33 2.53 10.21
C GLN A 200 23.37 1.90 11.64
N GLU A 201 23.73 2.67 12.65
CA GLU A 201 23.74 2.21 14.04
C GLU A 201 22.35 1.85 14.57
N ALA A 202 21.30 2.52 14.08
CA ALA A 202 19.91 2.20 14.42
C ALA A 202 19.44 0.89 13.78
N MET A 203 20.02 0.48 12.64
CA MET A 203 19.58 -0.68 11.86
C MET A 203 19.74 -1.99 12.64
N ALA A 204 20.89 -2.22 13.30
CA ALA A 204 21.12 -3.43 14.09
C ALA A 204 20.11 -3.55 15.27
N GLY A 205 19.76 -2.40 15.90
CA GLY A 205 18.73 -2.35 16.93
C GLY A 205 17.34 -2.70 16.37
N ILE A 206 17.02 -2.23 15.16
CA ILE A 206 15.76 -2.50 14.49
C ILE A 206 15.64 -3.97 14.06
N GLU A 207 16.71 -4.57 13.55
CA GLU A 207 16.74 -6.00 13.19
C GLU A 207 16.46 -6.88 14.42
N ALA A 208 17.09 -6.59 15.56
CA ALA A 208 16.90 -7.31 16.81
C ALA A 208 15.47 -7.20 17.39
N LEU A 209 14.67 -6.21 16.93
CA LEU A 209 13.26 -6.13 17.29
C LEU A 209 12.41 -7.24 16.68
N HIS A 210 12.90 -7.93 15.64
CA HIS A 210 12.18 -9.04 15.01
C HIS A 210 12.70 -10.40 15.56
N PRO A 211 11.85 -11.30 16.02
CA PRO A 211 12.27 -12.67 16.38
C PRO A 211 13.04 -13.41 15.29
N MET A 212 12.75 -13.11 14.00
CA MET A 212 13.52 -13.66 12.87
C MET A 212 14.90 -13.01 12.70
N ASN A 213 15.25 -11.98 13.50
CA ASN A 213 16.54 -11.30 13.58
C ASN A 213 17.07 -10.81 12.23
N ARG A 214 16.17 -10.25 11.42
CA ARG A 214 16.47 -9.60 10.13
C ARG A 214 15.36 -8.65 9.74
N LEU A 215 15.66 -7.76 8.81
CA LEU A 215 14.63 -6.99 8.10
C LEU A 215 13.82 -7.90 7.16
N GLY A 216 12.57 -7.56 6.92
CA GLY A 216 11.78 -8.12 5.85
C GLY A 216 12.26 -7.64 4.48
N LYS A 217 11.92 -8.40 3.43
CA LYS A 217 12.13 -7.99 2.04
C LYS A 217 10.83 -7.46 1.45
N PRO A 218 10.86 -6.48 0.54
CA PRO A 218 9.67 -5.99 -0.16
C PRO A 218 8.83 -7.09 -0.81
N GLU A 219 9.48 -8.11 -1.37
CA GLU A 219 8.84 -9.23 -2.04
C GLU A 219 8.03 -10.10 -1.07
N GLU A 220 8.42 -10.18 0.21
CA GLU A 220 7.69 -10.93 1.23
C GLU A 220 6.33 -10.24 1.53
N VAL A 221 6.29 -8.92 1.48
CA VAL A 221 5.05 -8.15 1.58
C VAL A 221 4.24 -8.26 0.28
N GLY A 222 4.89 -8.13 -0.88
CA GLY A 222 4.27 -8.27 -2.20
C GLY A 222 3.59 -9.63 -2.40
N ALA A 223 4.12 -10.70 -1.82
CA ALA A 223 3.51 -12.03 -1.86
C ALA A 223 2.15 -12.07 -1.14
N LEU A 224 2.03 -11.43 0.03
CA LEU A 224 0.76 -11.33 0.74
C LEU A 224 -0.22 -10.40 0.00
N VAL A 225 0.25 -9.29 -0.57
CA VAL A 225 -0.57 -8.41 -1.42
C VAL A 225 -1.16 -9.20 -2.58
N LEU A 226 -0.36 -10.00 -3.29
CA LEU A 226 -0.83 -10.84 -4.38
C LEU A 226 -1.89 -11.84 -3.91
N PHE A 227 -1.69 -12.52 -2.78
CA PHE A 227 -2.68 -13.45 -2.22
C PHE A 227 -4.00 -12.72 -1.91
N LEU A 228 -3.96 -11.58 -1.22
CA LEU A 228 -5.17 -10.81 -0.87
C LEU A 228 -5.88 -10.24 -2.11
N ALA A 229 -5.15 -9.95 -3.19
CA ALA A 229 -5.71 -9.52 -4.47
C ALA A 229 -6.39 -10.66 -5.24
N SER A 230 -5.99 -11.90 -5.01
CA SER A 230 -6.41 -13.07 -5.78
C SER A 230 -7.80 -13.60 -5.37
N PRO A 231 -8.43 -14.46 -6.20
CA PRO A 231 -9.64 -15.19 -5.85
C PRO A 231 -9.49 -16.13 -4.65
N ASP A 232 -8.27 -16.59 -4.35
CA ASP A 232 -8.00 -17.47 -3.20
C ASP A 232 -8.32 -16.80 -1.86
N ALA A 233 -8.37 -15.44 -1.83
CA ALA A 233 -8.79 -14.65 -0.69
C ALA A 233 -10.28 -14.25 -0.72
N SER A 234 -11.13 -14.95 -1.48
CA SER A 234 -12.53 -14.57 -1.73
C SER A 234 -13.41 -14.42 -0.49
N PHE A 235 -13.08 -15.09 0.61
CA PHE A 235 -13.81 -14.98 1.89
C PHE A 235 -13.04 -14.17 2.96
N ILE A 236 -12.06 -13.38 2.53
CA ILE A 236 -11.19 -12.58 3.39
C ILE A 236 -11.48 -11.09 3.17
N THR A 237 -12.09 -10.42 4.16
CA THR A 237 -12.35 -8.97 4.18
C THR A 237 -12.32 -8.45 5.61
N GLY A 238 -11.88 -7.20 5.81
CA GLY A 238 -11.74 -6.55 7.12
C GLY A 238 -10.54 -7.01 7.96
N GLY A 239 -9.70 -7.89 7.42
CA GLY A 239 -8.54 -8.43 8.13
C GLY A 239 -7.36 -7.45 8.16
N TYR A 240 -6.57 -7.57 9.25
CA TYR A 240 -5.25 -6.99 9.37
C TYR A 240 -4.21 -8.11 9.44
N TYR A 241 -3.27 -8.11 8.54
CA TYR A 241 -2.31 -9.20 8.34
C TYR A 241 -0.87 -8.72 8.49
N PRO A 242 -0.19 -9.02 9.62
CA PRO A 242 1.22 -8.68 9.80
C PRO A 242 2.14 -9.46 8.85
N VAL A 243 3.18 -8.80 8.34
CA VAL A 243 4.35 -9.39 7.68
C VAL A 243 5.57 -8.81 8.39
N ASP A 244 5.90 -9.36 9.55
CA ASP A 244 6.69 -8.66 10.55
C ASP A 244 7.77 -9.50 11.24
N GLY A 245 8.06 -10.70 10.75
CA GLY A 245 9.08 -11.58 11.34
C GLY A 245 8.83 -11.90 12.82
N GLY A 246 7.57 -11.85 13.28
CA GLY A 246 7.16 -12.12 14.65
C GLY A 246 7.20 -10.90 15.59
N TYR A 247 7.37 -9.69 15.09
CA TYR A 247 7.45 -8.47 15.90
C TYR A 247 6.25 -8.32 16.85
N LEU A 248 5.03 -8.55 16.38
CA LEU A 248 3.80 -8.42 17.18
C LEU A 248 3.46 -9.65 18.03
N ALA A 249 4.19 -10.74 17.91
CA ALA A 249 3.92 -11.98 18.64
C ALA A 249 4.55 -12.04 20.03
N ARG A 250 5.26 -10.99 20.47
CA ARG A 250 5.97 -10.90 21.76
C ARG A 250 5.42 -9.78 22.64
#